data_4085891d4ee04040068a9c15ae1e5404
#
_entry.id   4085891d4ee04040068a9c15ae1e5404
#
_cell.length_a   1.000
_cell.length_b   1.000
_cell.length_c   1.000
_cell.angle_alpha   90.00
_cell.angle_beta   90.00
_cell.angle_gamma   90.00
#
_symmetry.space_group_name_H-M   'P 1'
#
loop_
_entity.id
_entity.type
_entity.pdbx_description
1 polymer ?
#
loop_
_entity_poly.entity_id
_entity_poly.type
_entity_poly.pdbx_seq_one_letter_code
_entity_poly.pdbx_strand_id
1 'polypeptide(L)'
;NVNIADIDRQLTDYQNRAMRTLGFAYQVLNDSDMAIADGKVVADNLTFMGIVAIADPVRKDVPAAVQKCMAAGINVKIVTGDTPGTAKEIGRQIGLWTKKDSDSAIITGAEFEKLSDDELDKKVLGLKIIARARPLDKKRLVESLQRNNQVVAVTGDGTNDAPALKAAHVGLSMGDGTSVAKEASDITIIDNSFSSICRAVMWGRSLYQNIQRFLLFQLTVNVAACFIVLVGA
;
A
#
# COMPACT_ATOMS: atom_id res chain seq x y z
N ASN A 1 -17.57 36.56 14.06
CA ASN A 1 -16.14 36.36 14.11
C ASN A 1 -15.84 34.85 14.09
N VAL A 2 -15.11 34.42 13.08
CA VAL A 2 -14.69 33.03 12.96
C VAL A 2 -13.53 32.80 13.96
N ASN A 3 -13.64 31.79 14.82
CA ASN A 3 -12.56 31.42 15.74
C ASN A 3 -11.56 30.51 15.01
N ILE A 4 -10.43 31.09 14.60
CA ILE A 4 -9.39 30.38 13.86
C ILE A 4 -8.85 29.18 14.67
N ALA A 5 -8.70 29.32 15.98
CA ALA A 5 -8.20 28.24 16.84
C ALA A 5 -9.15 27.02 16.89
N ASP A 6 -10.46 27.24 16.78
CA ASP A 6 -11.44 26.14 16.70
C ASP A 6 -11.38 25.45 15.33
N ILE A 7 -11.17 26.22 14.27
CA ILE A 7 -10.98 25.65 12.92
C ILE A 7 -9.72 24.79 12.89
N ASP A 8 -8.60 25.28 13.38
CA ASP A 8 -7.33 24.54 13.40
C ASP A 8 -7.43 23.26 14.21
N ARG A 9 -8.15 23.31 15.34
CA ARG A 9 -8.39 22.10 16.16
C ARG A 9 -9.24 21.08 15.41
N GLN A 10 -10.31 21.51 14.72
CA GLN A 10 -11.16 20.63 13.92
C GLN A 10 -10.39 20.04 12.73
N LEU A 11 -9.60 20.85 12.02
CA LEU A 11 -8.75 20.39 10.93
C LEU A 11 -7.76 19.33 11.40
N THR A 12 -7.13 19.56 12.55
CA THR A 12 -6.19 18.60 13.15
C THR A 12 -6.91 17.30 13.52
N ASP A 13 -8.12 17.36 14.11
CA ASP A 13 -8.92 16.16 14.42
C ASP A 13 -9.28 15.39 13.16
N TYR A 14 -9.76 16.05 12.11
CA TYR A 14 -10.09 15.40 10.84
C TYR A 14 -8.87 14.78 10.16
N GLN A 15 -7.72 15.45 10.18
CA GLN A 15 -6.47 14.92 9.65
C GLN A 15 -5.98 13.68 10.42
N ASN A 16 -6.10 13.72 11.75
CA ASN A 16 -5.77 12.57 12.61
C ASN A 16 -6.69 11.36 12.37
N ARG A 17 -7.89 11.61 11.83
CA ARG A 17 -8.86 10.57 11.43
C ARG A 17 -8.76 10.18 9.95
N ALA A 18 -7.67 10.56 9.28
CA ALA A 18 -7.40 10.27 7.87
C ALA A 18 -8.45 10.86 6.89
N MET A 19 -9.08 11.98 7.26
CA MET A 19 -10.07 12.65 6.42
C MET A 19 -9.41 13.73 5.56
N ARG A 20 -9.83 13.84 4.31
CA ARG A 20 -9.54 15.01 3.48
C ARG A 20 -10.47 16.13 3.86
N THR A 21 -9.94 17.34 3.95
CA THR A 21 -10.74 18.52 4.32
C THR A 21 -10.78 19.52 3.17
N LEU A 22 -11.97 20.10 2.95
CA LEU A 22 -12.20 21.19 2.03
C LEU A 22 -12.84 22.34 2.79
N GLY A 23 -12.26 23.54 2.68
CA GLY A 23 -12.86 24.78 3.19
C GLY A 23 -13.72 25.43 2.11
N PHE A 24 -14.86 25.96 2.50
CA PHE A 24 -15.77 26.70 1.63
C PHE A 24 -15.93 28.12 2.12
N ALA A 25 -15.89 29.03 1.17
CA ALA A 25 -16.15 30.43 1.39
C ALA A 25 -16.90 31.02 0.18
N TYR A 26 -17.63 32.08 0.35
CA TYR A 26 -18.30 32.79 -0.72
C TYR A 26 -18.06 34.30 -0.63
N GLN A 27 -18.24 34.95 -1.74
CA GLN A 27 -18.23 36.41 -1.85
C GLN A 27 -19.45 36.85 -2.66
N VAL A 28 -20.15 37.85 -2.16
CA VAL A 28 -21.24 38.51 -2.93
C VAL A 28 -20.60 39.55 -3.84
N LEU A 29 -20.83 39.41 -5.13
CA LEU A 29 -20.35 40.35 -6.14
C LEU A 29 -21.48 41.33 -6.51
N ASN A 30 -21.17 42.63 -6.66
CA ASN A 30 -22.05 43.61 -7.27
C ASN A 30 -21.86 43.59 -8.81
N ASP A 31 -22.76 44.19 -9.55
CA ASP A 31 -22.72 44.20 -11.03
C ASP A 31 -21.44 44.82 -11.61
N SER A 32 -20.71 45.62 -10.83
CA SER A 32 -19.43 46.24 -11.20
C SER A 32 -18.18 45.40 -10.84
N ASP A 33 -18.34 44.33 -10.09
CA ASP A 33 -17.22 43.59 -9.56
C ASP A 33 -16.79 42.48 -10.55
N MET A 34 -15.49 42.34 -10.77
CA MET A 34 -14.93 41.25 -11.58
C MET A 34 -14.65 40.04 -10.69
N ALA A 35 -15.30 38.92 -10.97
CA ALA A 35 -15.02 37.63 -10.29
C ALA A 35 -13.66 37.05 -10.67
N ILE A 36 -13.17 37.35 -11.86
CA ILE A 36 -11.89 36.85 -12.41
C ILE A 36 -11.14 38.02 -13.04
N ALA A 37 -9.91 38.25 -12.60
CA ALA A 37 -8.97 39.16 -13.21
C ALA A 37 -7.65 38.42 -13.51
N ASP A 38 -7.13 38.57 -14.73
CA ASP A 38 -5.89 37.92 -15.19
C ASP A 38 -5.87 36.39 -14.98
N GLY A 39 -7.02 35.74 -15.16
CA GLY A 39 -7.18 34.29 -14.98
C GLY A 39 -7.14 33.81 -13.52
N LYS A 40 -7.17 34.72 -12.55
CA LYS A 40 -7.23 34.43 -11.12
C LYS A 40 -8.56 34.88 -10.53
N VAL A 41 -9.06 34.14 -9.56
CA VAL A 41 -10.24 34.52 -8.79
C VAL A 41 -9.88 35.72 -7.92
N VAL A 42 -10.67 36.80 -8.03
CA VAL A 42 -10.55 37.98 -7.16
C VAL A 42 -11.32 37.68 -5.85
N ALA A 43 -10.59 37.57 -4.75
CA ALA A 43 -11.13 37.11 -3.48
C ALA A 43 -10.75 38.06 -2.35
N ASP A 44 -11.31 39.30 -2.37
CA ASP A 44 -10.92 40.33 -1.43
C ASP A 44 -11.73 40.30 -0.13
N ASN A 45 -13.00 39.80 -0.16
CA ASN A 45 -13.92 39.76 0.99
C ASN A 45 -14.65 38.42 1.08
N LEU A 46 -13.91 37.33 1.33
CA LEU A 46 -14.49 36.00 1.46
C LEU A 46 -15.21 35.86 2.82
N THR A 47 -16.45 35.41 2.78
CA THR A 47 -17.18 34.94 3.95
C THR A 47 -16.99 33.45 4.10
N PHE A 48 -16.34 33.00 5.17
CA PHE A 48 -16.13 31.58 5.45
C PHE A 48 -17.47 30.90 5.78
N MET A 49 -17.77 29.80 5.09
CA MET A 49 -18.98 29.01 5.30
C MET A 49 -18.77 27.82 6.22
N GLY A 50 -17.63 27.16 6.09
CA GLY A 50 -17.36 25.96 6.87
C GLY A 50 -16.32 25.05 6.23
N ILE A 51 -16.11 23.90 6.89
CA ILE A 51 -15.22 22.85 6.45
C ILE A 51 -16.04 21.57 6.26
N VAL A 52 -15.79 20.88 5.16
CA VAL A 52 -16.30 19.53 4.92
C VAL A 52 -15.15 18.55 5.08
N ALA A 53 -15.36 17.51 5.87
CA ALA A 53 -14.44 16.40 6.02
C ALA A 53 -14.93 15.22 5.19
N ILE A 54 -14.06 14.71 4.32
CA ILE A 54 -14.32 13.58 3.42
C ILE A 54 -13.55 12.40 3.94
N ALA A 55 -14.26 11.34 4.35
CA ALA A 55 -13.66 10.07 4.75
C ALA A 55 -13.82 9.05 3.63
N ASP A 56 -12.73 8.36 3.31
CA ASP A 56 -12.75 7.14 2.51
C ASP A 56 -12.52 5.95 3.47
N PRO A 57 -13.59 5.27 3.89
CA PRO A 57 -13.47 4.23 4.91
C PRO A 57 -12.74 3.01 4.35
N VAL A 58 -11.90 2.40 5.19
CA VAL A 58 -11.29 1.11 4.88
C VAL A 58 -12.39 0.06 4.60
N ARG A 59 -12.24 -0.71 3.54
CA ARG A 59 -13.17 -1.79 3.19
C ARG A 59 -13.25 -2.80 4.34
N LYS A 60 -14.46 -3.26 4.66
CA LYS A 60 -14.75 -4.09 5.84
C LYS A 60 -13.99 -5.42 5.90
N ASP A 61 -13.62 -5.97 4.74
CA ASP A 61 -12.90 -7.25 4.62
C ASP A 61 -11.38 -7.12 4.82
N VAL A 62 -10.81 -5.92 4.63
CA VAL A 62 -9.36 -5.70 4.64
C VAL A 62 -8.72 -5.96 6.00
N PRO A 63 -9.23 -5.49 7.16
CA PRO A 63 -8.61 -5.74 8.44
C PRO A 63 -8.43 -7.23 8.75
N ALA A 64 -9.50 -8.01 8.54
CA ALA A 64 -9.46 -9.45 8.77
C ALA A 64 -8.49 -10.18 7.81
N ALA A 65 -8.43 -9.74 6.55
CA ALA A 65 -7.51 -10.30 5.56
C ALA A 65 -6.04 -9.96 5.88
N VAL A 66 -5.73 -8.72 6.28
CA VAL A 66 -4.39 -8.32 6.71
C VAL A 66 -3.93 -9.14 7.92
N GLN A 67 -4.80 -9.34 8.92
CA GLN A 67 -4.48 -10.17 10.09
C GLN A 67 -4.18 -11.63 9.70
N LYS A 68 -4.94 -12.21 8.77
CA LYS A 68 -4.68 -13.56 8.24
C LYS A 68 -3.32 -13.63 7.54
N CYS A 69 -2.98 -12.65 6.72
CA CYS A 69 -1.67 -12.57 6.07
C CYS A 69 -0.53 -12.50 7.11
N MET A 70 -0.67 -11.63 8.11
CA MET A 70 0.33 -11.49 9.17
C MET A 70 0.47 -12.77 10.01
N ALA A 71 -0.63 -13.42 10.36
CA ALA A 71 -0.63 -14.72 11.04
C ALA A 71 0.02 -15.83 10.22
N ALA A 72 -0.03 -15.72 8.88
CA ALA A 72 0.64 -16.62 7.95
C ALA A 72 2.12 -16.27 7.73
N GLY A 73 2.70 -15.34 8.50
CA GLY A 73 4.10 -14.92 8.41
C GLY A 73 4.40 -13.97 7.25
N ILE A 74 3.39 -13.29 6.69
CA ILE A 74 3.56 -12.30 5.62
C ILE A 74 3.71 -10.92 6.26
N ASN A 75 4.82 -10.25 5.97
CA ASN A 75 5.03 -8.87 6.37
C ASN A 75 4.30 -7.92 5.41
N VAL A 76 3.18 -7.36 5.86
CA VAL A 76 2.41 -6.37 5.10
C VAL A 76 3.06 -5.00 5.25
N LYS A 77 3.16 -4.25 4.16
CA LYS A 77 3.69 -2.89 4.12
C LYS A 77 2.72 -1.98 3.35
N ILE A 78 2.59 -0.74 3.80
CA ILE A 78 1.79 0.29 3.12
C ILE A 78 2.74 1.26 2.41
N VAL A 79 2.48 1.51 1.13
CA VAL A 79 3.19 2.54 0.35
C VAL A 79 2.13 3.43 -0.30
N THR A 80 2.04 4.66 0.15
CA THR A 80 0.98 5.58 -0.25
C THR A 80 1.49 7.01 -0.50
N GLY A 81 0.81 7.73 -1.37
CA GLY A 81 1.00 9.17 -1.55
C GLY A 81 0.40 10.02 -0.42
N ASP A 82 -0.36 9.44 0.49
CA ASP A 82 -0.99 10.14 1.61
C ASP A 82 0.02 10.65 2.65
N THR A 83 -0.48 11.52 3.53
CA THR A 83 0.32 12.04 4.65
C THR A 83 0.67 10.96 5.67
N PRO A 84 1.77 11.12 6.44
CA PRO A 84 2.13 10.16 7.49
C PRO A 84 1.01 9.93 8.52
N GLY A 85 0.27 10.99 8.89
CA GLY A 85 -0.86 10.88 9.82
C GLY A 85 -1.98 10.01 9.26
N THR A 86 -2.39 10.25 8.01
CA THR A 86 -3.39 9.45 7.30
C THR A 86 -2.95 7.98 7.16
N ALA A 87 -1.71 7.76 6.73
CA ALA A 87 -1.17 6.42 6.53
C ALA A 87 -1.07 5.62 7.86
N LYS A 88 -0.68 6.28 8.97
CA LYS A 88 -0.71 5.67 10.31
C LYS A 88 -2.12 5.30 10.74
N GLU A 89 -3.09 6.19 10.51
CA GLU A 89 -4.48 5.90 10.90
C GLU A 89 -5.07 4.74 10.11
N ILE A 90 -4.86 4.70 8.80
CA ILE A 90 -5.22 3.54 7.97
C ILE A 90 -4.52 2.27 8.49
N GLY A 91 -3.21 2.36 8.76
CA GLY A 91 -2.43 1.26 9.33
C GLY A 91 -3.01 0.74 10.65
N ARG A 92 -3.53 1.65 11.51
CA ARG A 92 -4.19 1.30 12.77
C ARG A 92 -5.52 0.61 12.55
N GLN A 93 -6.34 1.11 11.64
CA GLN A 93 -7.65 0.53 11.31
C GLN A 93 -7.55 -0.88 10.74
N ILE A 94 -6.52 -1.17 9.95
CA ILE A 94 -6.28 -2.52 9.42
C ILE A 94 -5.46 -3.42 10.36
N GLY A 95 -5.03 -2.90 11.52
CA GLY A 95 -4.27 -3.64 12.50
C GLY A 95 -2.78 -3.86 12.16
N LEU A 96 -2.25 -3.14 11.17
CA LEU A 96 -0.84 -3.16 10.81
C LEU A 96 0.00 -2.29 11.77
N TRP A 97 -0.53 -1.12 12.14
CA TRP A 97 0.12 -0.20 13.07
C TRP A 97 -0.43 -0.36 14.46
N THR A 98 0.42 -0.60 15.44
CA THR A 98 0.07 -0.85 16.83
C THR A 98 0.75 0.15 17.78
N LYS A 99 0.34 0.16 19.05
CA LYS A 99 0.99 0.99 20.09
C LYS A 99 2.46 0.61 20.35
N LYS A 100 2.90 -0.56 19.88
CA LYS A 100 4.28 -1.03 20.04
C LYS A 100 5.21 -0.51 18.94
N ASP A 101 4.64 0.03 17.87
CA ASP A 101 5.41 0.53 16.73
C ASP A 101 5.94 1.93 17.02
N SER A 102 7.21 2.13 16.71
CA SER A 102 7.89 3.42 16.84
C SER A 102 7.92 4.17 15.51
N ASP A 103 8.24 5.44 15.56
CA ASP A 103 8.36 6.27 14.36
C ASP A 103 9.44 5.79 13.38
N SER A 104 10.33 4.91 13.80
CA SER A 104 11.30 4.27 12.89
C SER A 104 10.68 3.29 11.89
N ALA A 105 9.43 2.84 12.14
CA ALA A 105 8.70 1.96 11.22
C ALA A 105 7.92 2.70 10.13
N ILE A 106 7.95 4.02 10.12
CA ILE A 106 7.38 4.87 9.07
C ILE A 106 8.46 5.83 8.55
N ILE A 107 8.41 6.08 7.23
CA ILE A 107 9.30 7.02 6.56
C ILE A 107 8.51 7.79 5.50
N THR A 108 8.91 9.02 5.22
CA THR A 108 8.37 9.79 4.08
C THR A 108 9.16 9.50 2.80
N GLY A 109 8.52 9.67 1.63
CA GLY A 109 9.19 9.50 0.34
C GLY A 109 10.45 10.39 0.20
N ALA A 110 10.42 11.60 0.74
CA ALA A 110 11.58 12.51 0.71
C ALA A 110 12.76 12.01 1.58
N GLU A 111 12.48 11.41 2.73
CA GLU A 111 13.51 10.78 3.57
C GLU A 111 13.99 9.47 2.95
N PHE A 112 13.07 8.67 2.38
CA PHE A 112 13.37 7.42 1.69
C PHE A 112 14.30 7.62 0.50
N GLU A 113 14.11 8.71 -0.27
CA GLU A 113 14.99 9.06 -1.39
C GLU A 113 16.44 9.35 -0.97
N LYS A 114 16.62 9.98 0.19
CA LYS A 114 17.93 10.38 0.71
C LYS A 114 18.78 9.21 1.22
N LEU A 115 18.16 8.08 1.53
CA LEU A 115 18.87 6.88 1.96
C LEU A 115 19.69 6.32 0.80
N SER A 116 20.94 5.94 1.07
CA SER A 116 21.70 5.08 0.17
C SER A 116 21.08 3.68 0.12
N ASP A 117 21.43 2.88 -0.87
CA ASP A 117 20.87 1.52 -0.97
C ASP A 117 21.29 0.63 0.21
N ASP A 118 22.53 0.78 0.70
CA ASP A 118 23.02 0.06 1.87
C ASP A 118 22.27 0.44 3.16
N GLU A 119 21.94 1.72 3.33
CA GLU A 119 21.15 2.19 4.48
C GLU A 119 19.70 1.71 4.40
N LEU A 120 19.13 1.72 3.20
CA LEU A 120 17.79 1.23 2.95
C LEU A 120 17.72 -0.26 3.22
N ASP A 121 18.65 -1.05 2.72
CA ASP A 121 18.67 -2.51 2.89
C ASP A 121 18.76 -2.92 4.37
N LYS A 122 19.40 -2.12 5.21
CA LYS A 122 19.43 -2.33 6.68
C LYS A 122 18.10 -2.00 7.37
N LYS A 123 17.34 -1.03 6.85
CA LYS A 123 16.10 -0.52 7.46
C LYS A 123 14.84 -1.16 6.90
N VAL A 124 14.87 -1.64 5.65
CA VAL A 124 13.69 -2.01 4.87
C VAL A 124 12.81 -3.08 5.53
N LEU A 125 13.41 -4.02 6.25
CA LEU A 125 12.66 -5.07 6.94
C LEU A 125 11.79 -4.51 8.08
N GLY A 126 12.29 -3.51 8.80
CA GLY A 126 11.58 -2.85 9.91
C GLY A 126 10.53 -1.81 9.46
N LEU A 127 10.61 -1.32 8.23
CA LEU A 127 9.64 -0.35 7.71
C LEU A 127 8.28 -1.02 7.51
N LYS A 128 7.22 -0.36 7.98
CA LYS A 128 5.82 -0.76 7.77
C LYS A 128 5.09 0.18 6.82
N ILE A 129 5.43 1.47 6.85
CA ILE A 129 4.71 2.50 6.09
C ILE A 129 5.71 3.42 5.39
N ILE A 130 5.48 3.66 4.09
CA ILE A 130 6.12 4.75 3.34
C ILE A 130 5.00 5.71 2.94
N ALA A 131 5.01 6.90 3.52
CA ALA A 131 4.04 7.96 3.28
C ALA A 131 4.61 8.99 2.29
N ARG A 132 3.74 9.70 1.54
CA ARG A 132 4.18 10.63 0.48
C ARG A 132 5.13 9.99 -0.52
N ALA A 133 4.95 8.70 -0.77
CA ALA A 133 5.74 7.92 -1.71
C ALA A 133 5.47 8.35 -3.15
N ARG A 134 6.52 8.35 -3.94
CA ARG A 134 6.45 8.52 -5.41
C ARG A 134 6.40 7.14 -6.08
N PRO A 135 6.00 7.06 -7.34
CA PRO A 135 5.95 5.79 -8.07
C PRO A 135 7.28 5.00 -8.04
N LEU A 136 8.42 5.68 -8.20
CA LEU A 136 9.73 5.05 -8.17
C LEU A 136 10.13 4.54 -6.78
N ASP A 137 9.63 5.14 -5.71
CA ASP A 137 9.90 4.68 -4.34
C ASP A 137 9.31 3.29 -4.10
N LYS A 138 8.14 2.99 -4.71
CA LYS A 138 7.52 1.66 -4.65
C LYS A 138 8.42 0.59 -5.28
N LYS A 139 8.96 0.86 -6.46
CA LYS A 139 9.88 -0.04 -7.15
C LYS A 139 11.16 -0.24 -6.33
N ARG A 140 11.78 0.84 -5.84
CA ARG A 140 13.01 0.79 -5.04
C ARG A 140 12.84 0.00 -3.76
N LEU A 141 11.65 0.10 -3.10
CA LEU A 141 11.31 -0.72 -1.95
C LEU A 141 11.32 -2.21 -2.30
N VAL A 142 10.69 -2.58 -3.43
CA VAL A 142 10.65 -3.96 -3.91
C VAL A 142 12.06 -4.49 -4.14
N GLU A 143 12.89 -3.76 -4.85
CA GLU A 143 14.29 -4.14 -5.15
C GLU A 143 15.12 -4.31 -3.87
N SER A 144 14.97 -3.41 -2.89
CA SER A 144 15.65 -3.53 -1.59
C SER A 144 15.19 -4.76 -0.80
N LEU A 145 13.90 -5.07 -0.79
CA LEU A 145 13.38 -6.28 -0.15
C LEU A 145 13.92 -7.55 -0.83
N GLN A 146 14.02 -7.55 -2.16
CA GLN A 146 14.57 -8.66 -2.93
C GLN A 146 16.08 -8.86 -2.63
N ARG A 147 16.87 -7.79 -2.54
CA ARG A 147 18.27 -7.86 -2.10
C ARG A 147 18.42 -8.46 -0.70
N ASN A 148 17.42 -8.27 0.16
CA ASN A 148 17.33 -8.90 1.48
C ASN A 148 16.72 -10.32 1.44
N ASN A 149 16.73 -10.99 0.29
CA ASN A 149 16.22 -12.36 0.09
C ASN A 149 14.73 -12.53 0.47
N GLN A 150 13.92 -11.45 0.35
CA GLN A 150 12.49 -11.54 0.58
C GLN A 150 11.76 -11.83 -0.72
N VAL A 151 10.76 -12.72 -0.64
CA VAL A 151 9.80 -12.91 -1.74
C VAL A 151 8.76 -11.82 -1.62
N VAL A 152 8.65 -10.96 -2.65
CA VAL A 152 7.83 -9.77 -2.63
C VAL A 152 6.66 -9.91 -3.57
N ALA A 153 5.46 -9.68 -3.06
CA ALA A 153 4.26 -9.44 -3.85
C ALA A 153 3.85 -7.96 -3.72
N VAL A 154 3.41 -7.38 -4.82
CA VAL A 154 2.91 -5.99 -4.86
C VAL A 154 1.47 -6.00 -5.35
N THR A 155 0.62 -5.23 -4.71
CA THR A 155 -0.74 -4.96 -5.20
C THR A 155 -0.87 -3.50 -5.59
N GLY A 156 -1.51 -3.25 -6.72
CA GLY A 156 -1.73 -1.89 -7.25
C GLY A 156 -2.83 -1.89 -8.31
N ASP A 157 -3.43 -0.72 -8.52
CA ASP A 157 -4.53 -0.50 -9.47
C ASP A 157 -4.25 0.63 -10.46
N GLY A 158 -3.24 1.45 -10.18
CA GLY A 158 -2.89 2.64 -10.96
C GLY A 158 -1.72 2.43 -11.91
N THR A 159 -1.64 3.29 -12.92
CA THR A 159 -0.48 3.37 -13.83
C THR A 159 0.83 3.62 -13.07
N ASN A 160 0.76 4.33 -11.94
CA ASN A 160 1.90 4.63 -11.09
C ASN A 160 2.46 3.39 -10.37
N ASP A 161 1.70 2.30 -10.29
CA ASP A 161 2.09 1.06 -9.64
C ASP A 161 2.81 0.09 -10.59
N ALA A 162 2.65 0.28 -11.90
CA ALA A 162 3.19 -0.62 -12.91
C ALA A 162 4.69 -0.93 -12.78
N PRO A 163 5.59 0.03 -12.51
CA PRO A 163 7.00 -0.27 -12.30
C PRO A 163 7.28 -1.19 -11.11
N ALA A 164 6.50 -1.05 -10.03
CA ALA A 164 6.64 -1.89 -8.84
C ALA A 164 5.98 -3.27 -9.04
N LEU A 165 4.83 -3.33 -9.70
CA LEU A 165 4.16 -4.58 -10.09
C LEU A 165 5.09 -5.46 -10.92
N LYS A 166 5.73 -4.87 -11.93
CA LYS A 166 6.66 -5.59 -12.82
C LYS A 166 7.97 -6.00 -12.16
N ALA A 167 8.44 -5.24 -11.16
CA ALA A 167 9.67 -5.55 -10.43
C ALA A 167 9.48 -6.63 -9.35
N ALA A 168 8.26 -6.82 -8.87
CA ALA A 168 7.94 -7.79 -7.83
C ALA A 168 8.10 -9.24 -8.32
N HIS A 169 8.22 -10.20 -7.40
CA HIS A 169 8.12 -11.62 -7.75
C HIS A 169 6.70 -12.01 -8.15
N VAL A 170 5.70 -11.32 -7.60
CA VAL A 170 4.30 -11.48 -7.97
C VAL A 170 3.64 -10.11 -7.98
N GLY A 171 3.28 -9.63 -9.15
CA GLY A 171 2.45 -8.43 -9.33
C GLY A 171 0.96 -8.80 -9.32
N LEU A 172 0.17 -8.09 -8.52
CA LEU A 172 -1.26 -8.30 -8.34
C LEU A 172 -2.01 -7.02 -8.71
N SER A 173 -2.81 -7.03 -9.77
CA SER A 173 -3.69 -5.91 -10.11
C SER A 173 -5.12 -6.15 -9.64
N MET A 174 -5.85 -5.06 -9.41
CA MET A 174 -7.29 -5.14 -9.14
C MET A 174 -8.09 -5.19 -10.46
N GLY A 175 -9.26 -5.81 -10.44
CA GLY A 175 -10.13 -5.94 -11.60
C GLY A 175 -10.56 -4.60 -12.19
N ASP A 176 -10.77 -3.59 -11.35
CA ASP A 176 -11.08 -2.20 -11.74
C ASP A 176 -9.83 -1.35 -12.01
N GLY A 177 -8.63 -1.93 -11.89
CA GLY A 177 -7.37 -1.25 -12.15
C GLY A 177 -7.19 -0.87 -13.62
N THR A 178 -6.25 0.04 -13.88
CA THR A 178 -5.91 0.50 -15.23
C THR A 178 -5.37 -0.65 -16.09
N SER A 179 -5.51 -0.54 -17.42
CA SER A 179 -4.92 -1.51 -18.37
C SER A 179 -3.42 -1.67 -18.15
N VAL A 180 -2.72 -0.56 -17.90
CA VAL A 180 -1.27 -0.55 -17.63
C VAL A 180 -0.90 -1.35 -16.38
N ALA A 181 -1.68 -1.24 -15.29
CA ALA A 181 -1.47 -2.02 -14.07
C ALA A 181 -1.72 -3.51 -14.33
N LYS A 182 -2.77 -3.85 -15.09
CA LYS A 182 -3.10 -5.23 -15.46
C LYS A 182 -2.01 -5.88 -16.32
N GLU A 183 -1.51 -5.16 -17.31
CA GLU A 183 -0.41 -5.64 -18.18
C GLU A 183 0.91 -5.82 -17.44
N ALA A 184 1.15 -5.01 -16.39
CA ALA A 184 2.34 -5.10 -15.56
C ALA A 184 2.25 -6.16 -14.46
N SER A 185 1.09 -6.77 -14.24
CA SER A 185 0.84 -7.74 -13.19
C SER A 185 0.83 -9.18 -13.71
N ASP A 186 1.13 -10.13 -12.82
CA ASP A 186 1.05 -11.56 -13.11
C ASP A 186 -0.36 -12.12 -12.87
N ILE A 187 -1.11 -11.51 -11.95
CA ILE A 187 -2.45 -11.95 -11.52
C ILE A 187 -3.38 -10.75 -11.42
N THR A 188 -4.60 -10.86 -11.95
CA THR A 188 -5.65 -9.87 -11.77
C THR A 188 -6.73 -10.38 -10.81
N ILE A 189 -7.03 -9.63 -9.77
CA ILE A 189 -8.05 -9.94 -8.75
C ILE A 189 -9.38 -9.38 -9.20
N ILE A 190 -10.21 -10.20 -9.81
CA ILE A 190 -11.44 -9.80 -10.50
C ILE A 190 -12.48 -9.20 -9.55
N ASP A 191 -12.59 -9.72 -8.32
CA ASP A 191 -13.55 -9.28 -7.32
C ASP A 191 -13.09 -8.06 -6.51
N ASN A 192 -11.94 -7.48 -6.83
CA ASN A 192 -11.33 -6.34 -6.15
C ASN A 192 -11.18 -6.51 -4.63
N SER A 193 -11.20 -7.76 -4.14
CA SER A 193 -11.14 -8.06 -2.71
C SER A 193 -9.74 -8.42 -2.26
N PHE A 194 -9.24 -7.72 -1.23
CA PHE A 194 -7.96 -8.07 -0.61
C PHE A 194 -7.99 -9.47 0.02
N SER A 195 -9.16 -9.95 0.44
CA SER A 195 -9.33 -11.32 0.96
C SER A 195 -9.03 -12.40 -0.09
N SER A 196 -9.25 -12.11 -1.37
CA SER A 196 -8.93 -13.01 -2.47
C SER A 196 -7.42 -13.17 -2.68
N ILE A 197 -6.64 -12.12 -2.39
CA ILE A 197 -5.17 -12.20 -2.36
C ILE A 197 -4.71 -13.20 -1.28
N CYS A 198 -5.27 -13.10 -0.07
CA CYS A 198 -4.95 -14.05 1.00
C CYS A 198 -5.30 -15.50 0.62
N ARG A 199 -6.43 -15.71 -0.06
CA ARG A 199 -6.82 -17.03 -0.58
C ARG A 199 -5.84 -17.54 -1.64
N ALA A 200 -5.44 -16.68 -2.57
CA ALA A 200 -4.46 -17.03 -3.60
C ALA A 200 -3.12 -17.47 -2.99
N VAL A 201 -2.62 -16.75 -1.99
CA VAL A 201 -1.41 -17.15 -1.25
C VAL A 201 -1.58 -18.50 -0.55
N MET A 202 -2.73 -18.73 0.09
CA MET A 202 -3.02 -20.00 0.75
C MET A 202 -3.02 -21.19 -0.25
N TRP A 203 -3.69 -21.02 -1.37
CA TRP A 203 -3.71 -22.03 -2.44
C TRP A 203 -2.33 -22.25 -3.06
N GLY A 204 -1.59 -21.18 -3.33
CA GLY A 204 -0.23 -21.28 -3.85
C GLY A 204 0.70 -22.04 -2.92
N ARG A 205 0.65 -21.79 -1.62
CA ARG A 205 1.42 -22.55 -0.62
C ARG A 205 1.02 -24.02 -0.56
N SER A 206 -0.28 -24.31 -0.61
CA SER A 206 -0.79 -25.70 -0.64
C SER A 206 -0.32 -26.44 -1.90
N LEU A 207 -0.42 -25.78 -3.05
CA LEU A 207 0.07 -26.36 -4.32
C LEU A 207 1.57 -26.63 -4.27
N TYR A 208 2.37 -25.70 -3.77
CA TYR A 208 3.80 -25.86 -3.62
C TYR A 208 4.16 -27.04 -2.72
N GLN A 209 3.48 -27.20 -1.58
CA GLN A 209 3.66 -28.35 -0.69
C GLN A 209 3.33 -29.69 -1.38
N ASN A 210 2.26 -29.71 -2.17
CA ASN A 210 1.89 -30.91 -2.92
C ASN A 210 2.92 -31.27 -3.99
N ILE A 211 3.45 -30.27 -4.70
CA ILE A 211 4.53 -30.47 -5.67
C ILE A 211 5.79 -31.01 -4.97
N GLN A 212 6.18 -30.44 -3.84
CA GLN A 212 7.34 -30.92 -3.07
C GLN A 212 7.16 -32.39 -2.64
N ARG A 213 5.99 -32.73 -2.09
CA ARG A 213 5.70 -34.12 -1.68
C ARG A 213 5.77 -35.10 -2.86
N PHE A 214 5.20 -34.69 -3.99
CA PHE A 214 5.27 -35.51 -5.22
C PHE A 214 6.69 -35.72 -5.70
N LEU A 215 7.50 -34.65 -5.76
CA LEU A 215 8.90 -34.77 -6.18
C LEU A 215 9.72 -35.62 -5.23
N LEU A 216 9.56 -35.50 -3.92
CA LEU A 216 10.22 -36.32 -2.91
C LEU A 216 9.82 -37.80 -3.06
N PHE A 217 8.52 -38.08 -3.24
CA PHE A 217 8.05 -39.44 -3.49
C PHE A 217 8.67 -40.03 -4.77
N GLN A 218 8.60 -39.29 -5.88
CA GLN A 218 9.14 -39.74 -7.16
C GLN A 218 10.68 -40.00 -7.08
N LEU A 219 11.40 -39.09 -6.42
CA LEU A 219 12.86 -39.25 -6.23
C LEU A 219 13.15 -40.49 -5.37
N THR A 220 12.41 -40.70 -4.29
CA THR A 220 12.58 -41.88 -3.42
C THR A 220 12.36 -43.19 -4.18
N VAL A 221 11.31 -43.26 -4.99
CA VAL A 221 11.02 -44.45 -5.83
C VAL A 221 12.15 -44.69 -6.81
N ASN A 222 12.64 -43.67 -7.52
CA ASN A 222 13.70 -43.79 -8.49
C ASN A 222 15.03 -44.27 -7.84
N VAL A 223 15.39 -43.66 -6.69
CA VAL A 223 16.58 -44.07 -5.93
C VAL A 223 16.46 -45.52 -5.45
N ALA A 224 15.30 -45.90 -4.90
CA ALA A 224 15.07 -47.29 -4.48
C ALA A 224 15.18 -48.28 -5.65
N ALA A 225 14.60 -47.96 -6.81
CA ALA A 225 14.72 -48.77 -8.03
C ALA A 225 16.18 -48.93 -8.48
N CYS A 226 16.96 -47.84 -8.47
CA CYS A 226 18.39 -47.90 -8.78
C CYS A 226 19.16 -48.82 -7.82
N PHE A 227 18.88 -48.72 -6.50
CA PHE A 227 19.52 -49.60 -5.52
C PHE A 227 19.11 -51.07 -5.71
N ILE A 228 17.84 -51.37 -5.99
CA ILE A 228 17.37 -52.73 -6.23
C ILE A 228 18.09 -53.33 -7.43
N VAL A 229 18.23 -52.59 -8.54
CA VAL A 229 18.93 -53.05 -9.72
C VAL A 229 20.42 -53.23 -9.45
N LEU A 230 21.07 -52.30 -8.72
CA LEU A 230 22.50 -52.37 -8.42
C LEU A 230 22.85 -53.57 -7.52
N VAL A 231 21.98 -53.89 -6.54
CA VAL A 231 22.22 -55.02 -5.61
C VAL A 231 21.75 -56.36 -6.18
N GLY A 232 20.77 -56.35 -7.09
CA GLY A 232 20.21 -57.55 -7.71
C GLY A 232 20.92 -58.02 -8.98
N ALA A 233 21.87 -57.21 -9.50
CA ALA A 233 22.73 -57.55 -10.62
C ALA A 233 24.04 -58.18 -10.11
#